data_e7afbca369e2df4b279833409d1b5f3e
#
_entry.id   e7afbca369e2df4b279833409d1b5f3e
#
_cell.length_a   1.000
_cell.length_b   1.000
_cell.length_c   1.000
_cell.angle_alpha   90.00
_cell.angle_beta   90.00
_cell.angle_gamma   90.00
#
_symmetry.space_group_name_H-M   'P 1'
#
loop_
_entity.id
_entity.type
_entity.pdbx_description
1 polymer ?
#
loop_
_entity_poly.entity_id
_entity_poly.type
_entity_poly.pdbx_seq_one_letter_code
_entity_poly.pdbx_strand_id
1 'polypeptide(L)'
;MIPQIGIYWDWLRMAFPRPKKTESEDELYQYAVGALARRMRSVAELKRLLRPRVEAETEYGQTLLELVIRKLKDQGYLNDAKYAAAYSSFRRDNEKFGRIRVITDLKVKGVHGEVIEKAVEAVYGEVSDEKQARDYLKRKRLEKPKDQKHAARIFRQLTRAGFASKTIFAILKKWDVDEETLSALQGEPE
;
A
#
# COMPACT_ATOMS: atom_id res chain seq x y z
N MET A 1 -27.54 21.53 31.87
CA MET A 1 -26.97 22.62 31.02
C MET A 1 -25.85 22.00 30.21
N ILE A 2 -26.13 21.58 28.95
CA ILE A 2 -25.18 20.93 28.04
C ILE A 2 -24.65 22.01 27.12
N PRO A 3 -23.37 22.37 27.15
CA PRO A 3 -22.84 23.37 26.21
C PRO A 3 -22.39 22.78 24.88
N GLN A 4 -23.04 23.24 23.84
CA GLN A 4 -22.48 23.58 22.53
C GLN A 4 -21.54 22.56 21.85
N ILE A 5 -22.08 21.50 21.35
CA ILE A 5 -21.40 20.60 20.39
C ILE A 5 -21.32 21.24 18.97
N GLY A 6 -22.07 22.32 18.70
CA GLY A 6 -22.16 22.94 17.38
C GLY A 6 -20.89 23.65 16.86
N ILE A 7 -20.07 24.21 17.73
CA ILE A 7 -18.92 25.05 17.34
C ILE A 7 -17.72 24.21 16.86
N TYR A 8 -17.58 22.98 17.32
CA TYR A 8 -16.48 22.09 16.91
C TYR A 8 -16.60 21.61 15.45
N TRP A 9 -17.83 21.44 14.96
CA TRP A 9 -18.08 21.01 13.57
C TRP A 9 -17.90 22.13 12.54
N ASP A 10 -18.13 23.38 12.93
CA ASP A 10 -17.89 24.53 12.04
C ASP A 10 -16.39 24.84 11.91
N TRP A 11 -15.60 24.65 12.96
CA TRP A 11 -14.15 24.83 12.89
C TRP A 11 -13.47 23.76 11.99
N LEU A 12 -13.91 22.51 12.04
CA LEU A 12 -13.45 21.44 11.14
C LEU A 12 -13.81 21.73 9.66
N ARG A 13 -14.94 22.42 9.40
CA ARG A 13 -15.31 22.86 8.05
C ARG A 13 -14.43 23.97 7.52
N MET A 14 -13.95 24.87 8.36
CA MET A 14 -13.03 25.96 7.97
C MET A 14 -11.60 25.47 7.76
N ALA A 15 -11.16 24.45 8.52
CA ALA A 15 -9.81 23.92 8.43
C ALA A 15 -9.55 23.08 7.15
N PHE A 16 -10.61 22.50 6.57
CA PHE A 16 -10.52 21.69 5.33
C PHE A 16 -11.62 22.09 4.36
N PRO A 17 -11.38 23.15 3.53
CA PRO A 17 -12.36 23.56 2.53
C PRO A 17 -12.67 22.39 1.59
N ARG A 18 -13.95 22.14 1.35
CA ARG A 18 -14.36 21.11 0.39
C ARG A 18 -13.77 21.46 -0.99
N PRO A 19 -13.25 20.47 -1.72
CA PRO A 19 -12.75 20.72 -3.06
C PRO A 19 -13.87 21.31 -3.91
N LYS A 20 -13.53 22.35 -4.71
CA LYS A 20 -14.47 22.95 -5.67
C LYS A 20 -14.92 21.86 -6.63
N LYS A 21 -16.22 21.65 -6.75
CA LYS A 21 -16.80 20.74 -7.73
C LYS A 21 -16.71 21.35 -9.12
N THR A 22 -16.59 20.51 -10.12
CA THR A 22 -16.60 20.88 -11.53
C THR A 22 -17.57 20.02 -12.31
N GLU A 23 -18.22 20.60 -13.30
CA GLU A 23 -19.03 19.93 -14.31
C GLU A 23 -18.28 19.85 -15.65
N SER A 24 -17.09 20.44 -15.73
CA SER A 24 -16.25 20.46 -16.93
C SER A 24 -15.33 19.24 -16.99
N GLU A 25 -15.40 18.48 -18.11
CA GLU A 25 -14.47 17.38 -18.39
C GLU A 25 -13.03 17.88 -18.42
N ASP A 26 -12.78 19.02 -19.08
CA ASP A 26 -11.42 19.56 -19.22
C ASP A 26 -10.81 19.96 -17.88
N GLU A 27 -11.57 20.62 -17.00
CA GLU A 27 -11.08 20.97 -15.67
C GLU A 27 -10.75 19.72 -14.84
N LEU A 28 -11.62 18.69 -14.88
CA LEU A 28 -11.38 17.43 -14.17
C LEU A 28 -10.17 16.70 -14.72
N TYR A 29 -10.05 16.67 -16.05
CA TYR A 29 -8.92 16.07 -16.75
C TYR A 29 -7.59 16.76 -16.40
N GLN A 30 -7.52 18.09 -16.48
CA GLN A 30 -6.32 18.88 -16.14
C GLN A 30 -5.91 18.67 -14.68
N TYR A 31 -6.88 18.61 -13.78
CA TYR A 31 -6.61 18.28 -12.38
C TYR A 31 -6.04 16.87 -12.22
N ALA A 32 -6.58 15.90 -12.93
CA ALA A 32 -6.13 14.52 -12.89
C ALA A 32 -4.70 14.37 -13.43
N VAL A 33 -4.38 15.03 -14.57
CA VAL A 33 -3.02 15.08 -15.14
C VAL A 33 -2.03 15.70 -14.14
N GLY A 34 -2.40 16.83 -13.54
CA GLY A 34 -1.57 17.48 -12.51
C GLY A 34 -1.37 16.60 -11.26
N ALA A 35 -2.34 15.75 -10.90
CA ALA A 35 -2.22 14.79 -9.81
C ALA A 35 -1.30 13.61 -10.15
N LEU A 36 -1.33 13.13 -11.39
CA LEU A 36 -0.46 12.06 -11.91
C LEU A 36 0.99 12.54 -12.11
N ALA A 37 1.18 13.80 -12.53
CA ALA A 37 2.51 14.40 -12.66
C ALA A 37 3.28 14.46 -11.34
N ARG A 38 2.57 14.60 -10.21
CA ARG A 38 3.19 14.65 -8.87
C ARG A 38 3.60 13.27 -8.35
N ARG A 39 2.83 12.23 -8.64
CA ARG A 39 3.13 10.84 -8.29
C ARG A 39 2.29 9.87 -9.09
N MET A 40 2.82 8.69 -9.34
CA MET A 40 2.04 7.58 -9.89
C MET A 40 0.88 7.21 -8.96
N ARG A 41 -0.25 6.84 -9.54
CA ARG A 41 -1.46 6.41 -8.82
C ARG A 41 -2.08 5.21 -9.51
N SER A 42 -2.73 4.34 -8.75
CA SER A 42 -3.64 3.35 -9.33
C SER A 42 -4.92 4.02 -9.85
N VAL A 43 -5.66 3.32 -10.70
CA VAL A 43 -6.99 3.75 -11.17
C VAL A 43 -7.91 4.05 -9.99
N ALA A 44 -7.93 3.17 -8.98
CA ALA A 44 -8.77 3.34 -7.81
C ALA A 44 -8.34 4.52 -6.92
N GLU A 45 -7.02 4.75 -6.76
CA GLU A 45 -6.50 5.92 -6.04
C GLU A 45 -6.89 7.23 -6.74
N LEU A 46 -6.81 7.26 -8.08
CA LEU A 46 -7.21 8.44 -8.84
C LEU A 46 -8.72 8.68 -8.78
N LYS A 47 -9.54 7.63 -8.96
CA LYS A 47 -11.00 7.75 -8.79
C LYS A 47 -11.37 8.30 -7.41
N ARG A 48 -10.76 7.80 -6.33
CA ARG A 48 -10.98 8.31 -4.97
C ARG A 48 -10.61 9.80 -4.83
N LEU A 49 -9.55 10.24 -5.52
CA LEU A 49 -9.12 11.64 -5.50
C LEU A 49 -10.07 12.57 -6.29
N LEU A 50 -10.62 12.08 -7.41
CA LEU A 50 -11.49 12.85 -8.29
C LEU A 50 -12.96 12.91 -7.80
N ARG A 51 -13.41 11.85 -7.14
CA ARG A 51 -14.82 11.71 -6.68
C ARG A 51 -15.36 12.96 -5.91
N PRO A 52 -14.61 13.58 -4.98
CA PRO A 52 -15.09 14.78 -4.29
C PRO A 52 -15.21 16.03 -5.17
N ARG A 53 -14.67 16.01 -6.40
CA ARG A 53 -14.68 17.13 -7.35
C ARG A 53 -15.82 17.10 -8.34
N VAL A 54 -16.61 16.04 -8.33
CA VAL A 54 -17.83 15.90 -9.16
C VAL A 54 -19.04 15.69 -8.27
N GLU A 55 -20.25 15.84 -8.83
CA GLU A 55 -21.48 15.43 -8.19
C GLU A 55 -21.61 13.89 -8.25
N ALA A 56 -20.81 13.18 -7.46
CA ALA A 56 -20.61 11.72 -7.55
C ALA A 56 -21.89 10.89 -7.35
N GLU A 57 -22.93 11.48 -6.77
CA GLU A 57 -24.22 10.84 -6.55
C GLU A 57 -25.17 10.99 -7.77
N THR A 58 -24.80 11.81 -8.76
CA THR A 58 -25.56 11.98 -10.00
C THR A 58 -24.99 11.09 -11.12
N GLU A 59 -25.85 10.66 -12.05
CA GLU A 59 -25.42 9.92 -13.23
C GLU A 59 -24.41 10.72 -14.07
N TYR A 60 -24.64 12.03 -14.20
CA TYR A 60 -23.73 12.93 -14.90
C TYR A 60 -22.34 12.94 -14.27
N GLY A 61 -22.23 13.11 -12.95
CA GLY A 61 -20.94 13.14 -12.26
C GLY A 61 -20.19 11.80 -12.33
N GLN A 62 -20.91 10.68 -12.29
CA GLN A 62 -20.33 9.35 -12.49
C GLN A 62 -19.80 9.16 -13.90
N THR A 63 -20.59 9.55 -14.90
CA THR A 63 -20.21 9.50 -16.32
C THR A 63 -18.98 10.35 -16.60
N LEU A 64 -18.94 11.58 -16.09
CA LEU A 64 -17.81 12.49 -16.20
C LEU A 64 -16.52 11.88 -15.64
N LEU A 65 -16.61 11.28 -14.45
CA LEU A 65 -15.50 10.60 -13.82
C LEU A 65 -14.96 9.45 -14.69
N GLU A 66 -15.86 8.59 -15.18
CA GLU A 66 -15.46 7.44 -16.01
C GLU A 66 -14.89 7.88 -17.36
N LEU A 67 -15.40 8.93 -18.00
CA LEU A 67 -14.86 9.50 -19.22
C LEU A 67 -13.41 9.97 -19.03
N VAL A 68 -13.14 10.75 -17.98
CA VAL A 68 -11.77 11.21 -17.68
C VAL A 68 -10.83 10.04 -17.39
N ILE A 69 -11.27 9.06 -16.62
CA ILE A 69 -10.46 7.85 -16.34
C ILE A 69 -10.15 7.08 -17.61
N ARG A 70 -11.13 6.90 -18.50
CA ARG A 70 -10.95 6.23 -19.81
C ARG A 70 -9.94 6.98 -20.65
N LYS A 71 -10.12 8.29 -20.85
CA LYS A 71 -9.21 9.16 -21.60
C LYS A 71 -7.75 9.05 -21.13
N LEU A 72 -7.54 9.05 -19.80
CA LEU A 72 -6.21 8.91 -19.20
C LEU A 72 -5.61 7.51 -19.42
N LYS A 73 -6.43 6.45 -19.44
CA LYS A 73 -5.98 5.10 -19.78
C LYS A 73 -5.60 4.99 -21.26
N ASP A 74 -6.43 5.51 -22.16
CA ASP A 74 -6.22 5.46 -23.60
C ASP A 74 -4.94 6.22 -24.00
N GLN A 75 -4.64 7.30 -23.31
CA GLN A 75 -3.42 8.09 -23.47
C GLN A 75 -2.19 7.50 -22.73
N GLY A 76 -2.35 6.41 -21.98
CA GLY A 76 -1.27 5.73 -21.27
C GLY A 76 -0.78 6.42 -19.99
N TYR A 77 -1.42 7.52 -19.56
CA TYR A 77 -1.10 8.18 -18.29
C TYR A 77 -1.51 7.37 -17.06
N LEU A 78 -2.50 6.48 -17.21
CA LEU A 78 -3.05 5.67 -16.14
C LEU A 78 -2.98 4.19 -16.52
N ASN A 79 -2.16 3.41 -15.80
CA ASN A 79 -1.94 2.00 -16.09
C ASN A 79 -1.60 1.23 -14.82
N ASP A 80 -2.52 0.40 -14.33
CA ASP A 80 -2.34 -0.37 -13.10
C ASP A 80 -1.25 -1.44 -13.21
N ALA A 81 -0.97 -1.97 -14.40
CA ALA A 81 0.12 -2.93 -14.57
C ALA A 81 1.49 -2.26 -14.42
N LYS A 82 1.69 -1.11 -15.06
CA LYS A 82 2.91 -0.30 -14.89
C LYS A 82 3.05 0.19 -13.44
N TYR A 83 1.94 0.62 -12.84
CA TYR A 83 1.91 1.05 -11.45
C TYR A 83 2.33 -0.07 -10.50
N ALA A 84 1.72 -1.26 -10.63
CA ALA A 84 2.00 -2.41 -9.76
C ALA A 84 3.45 -2.90 -9.90
N ALA A 85 3.99 -2.95 -11.14
CA ALA A 85 5.37 -3.32 -11.39
C ALA A 85 6.36 -2.33 -10.73
N ALA A 86 6.18 -1.03 -10.97
CA ALA A 86 7.02 0.02 -10.38
C ALA A 86 6.94 0.03 -8.85
N TYR A 87 5.73 -0.12 -8.29
CA TYR A 87 5.51 -0.20 -6.85
C TYR A 87 6.21 -1.41 -6.24
N SER A 88 6.06 -2.60 -6.85
CA SER A 88 6.68 -3.84 -6.38
C SER A 88 8.20 -3.74 -6.39
N SER A 89 8.80 -3.23 -7.49
CA SER A 89 10.26 -3.03 -7.59
C SER A 89 10.76 -2.05 -6.53
N PHE A 90 10.08 -0.91 -6.35
CA PHE A 90 10.47 0.07 -5.34
C PHE A 90 10.44 -0.53 -3.92
N ARG A 91 9.39 -1.28 -3.57
CA ARG A 91 9.25 -1.91 -2.25
C ARG A 91 10.28 -3.01 -2.00
N ARG A 92 10.60 -3.79 -3.05
CA ARG A 92 11.68 -4.80 -2.99
C ARG A 92 13.04 -4.15 -2.82
N ASP A 93 13.37 -3.17 -3.66
CA ASP A 93 14.74 -2.66 -3.78
C ASP A 93 15.09 -1.63 -2.72
N ASN A 94 14.16 -0.77 -2.37
CA ASN A 94 14.40 0.31 -1.41
C ASN A 94 13.94 -0.04 0.01
N GLU A 95 12.74 -0.66 0.15
CA GLU A 95 12.19 -0.99 1.46
C GLU A 95 12.57 -2.37 1.96
N LYS A 96 13.03 -3.24 1.06
CA LYS A 96 13.34 -4.66 1.32
C LYS A 96 12.16 -5.46 1.85
N PHE A 97 10.91 -5.05 1.51
CA PHE A 97 9.70 -5.76 1.95
C PHE A 97 9.56 -7.12 1.27
N GLY A 98 8.94 -8.06 1.98
CA GLY A 98 8.52 -9.35 1.45
C GLY A 98 7.29 -9.22 0.53
N ARG A 99 7.08 -10.25 -0.30
CA ARG A 99 6.02 -10.27 -1.32
C ARG A 99 4.62 -10.12 -0.73
N ILE A 100 4.33 -10.71 0.45
CA ILE A 100 3.01 -10.66 1.09
C ILE A 100 2.60 -9.21 1.39
N ARG A 101 3.52 -8.41 1.92
CA ARG A 101 3.26 -6.99 2.21
C ARG A 101 2.95 -6.20 0.95
N VAL A 102 3.68 -6.45 -0.13
CA VAL A 102 3.48 -5.75 -1.40
C VAL A 102 2.13 -6.11 -2.02
N ILE A 103 1.73 -7.38 -1.97
CA ILE A 103 0.40 -7.84 -2.41
C ILE A 103 -0.70 -7.12 -1.60
N THR A 104 -0.57 -7.10 -0.28
CA THR A 104 -1.53 -6.43 0.61
C THR A 104 -1.63 -4.93 0.32
N ASP A 105 -0.49 -4.26 0.19
CA ASP A 105 -0.44 -2.83 -0.14
C ASP A 105 -1.13 -2.52 -1.48
N LEU A 106 -0.88 -3.34 -2.52
CA LEU A 106 -1.50 -3.17 -3.84
C LEU A 106 -3.02 -3.44 -3.82
N LYS A 107 -3.48 -4.42 -3.03
CA LYS A 107 -4.92 -4.66 -2.80
C LYS A 107 -5.60 -3.44 -2.16
N VAL A 108 -5.00 -2.86 -1.12
CA VAL A 108 -5.50 -1.63 -0.47
C VAL A 108 -5.54 -0.44 -1.44
N LYS A 109 -4.61 -0.39 -2.39
CA LYS A 109 -4.57 0.61 -3.47
C LYS A 109 -5.60 0.36 -4.57
N GLY A 110 -6.32 -0.76 -4.48
CA GLY A 110 -7.41 -1.12 -5.39
C GLY A 110 -6.94 -1.61 -6.77
N VAL A 111 -5.73 -2.16 -6.85
CA VAL A 111 -5.26 -2.84 -8.06
C VAL A 111 -5.93 -4.22 -8.14
N HIS A 112 -6.31 -4.64 -9.35
CA HIS A 112 -6.98 -5.93 -9.58
C HIS A 112 -6.06 -7.12 -9.29
N GLY A 113 -6.61 -8.22 -8.74
CA GLY A 113 -5.85 -9.39 -8.29
C GLY A 113 -4.90 -9.97 -9.32
N GLU A 114 -5.38 -10.23 -10.56
CA GLU A 114 -4.55 -10.77 -11.65
C GLU A 114 -3.37 -9.85 -12.04
N VAL A 115 -3.58 -8.52 -11.95
CA VAL A 115 -2.52 -7.55 -12.23
C VAL A 115 -1.47 -7.59 -11.12
N ILE A 116 -1.91 -7.72 -9.86
CA ILE A 116 -1.02 -7.87 -8.71
C ILE A 116 -0.17 -9.13 -8.85
N GLU A 117 -0.81 -10.27 -9.12
CA GLU A 117 -0.12 -11.57 -9.25
C GLU A 117 0.97 -11.52 -10.33
N LYS A 118 0.63 -11.04 -11.53
CA LYS A 118 1.58 -10.90 -12.64
C LYS A 118 2.74 -9.96 -12.29
N ALA A 119 2.44 -8.80 -11.70
CA ALA A 119 3.46 -7.82 -11.36
C ALA A 119 4.39 -8.30 -10.23
N VAL A 120 3.83 -8.93 -9.20
CA VAL A 120 4.61 -9.44 -8.07
C VAL A 120 5.42 -10.66 -8.49
N GLU A 121 4.87 -11.56 -9.30
CA GLU A 121 5.62 -12.71 -9.82
C GLU A 121 6.81 -12.26 -10.69
N ALA A 122 6.60 -11.31 -11.58
CA ALA A 122 7.68 -10.76 -12.41
C ALA A 122 8.82 -10.12 -11.59
N VAL A 123 8.51 -9.56 -10.41
CA VAL A 123 9.49 -8.86 -9.56
C VAL A 123 10.12 -9.78 -8.52
N TYR A 124 9.35 -10.72 -7.94
CA TYR A 124 9.77 -11.56 -6.82
C TYR A 124 10.01 -13.02 -7.19
N GLY A 125 9.64 -13.48 -8.41
CA GLY A 125 9.69 -14.90 -8.78
C GLY A 125 11.05 -15.55 -8.61
N GLU A 126 12.12 -14.81 -8.94
CA GLU A 126 13.51 -15.29 -8.82
C GLU A 126 14.20 -14.83 -7.53
N VAL A 127 13.52 -14.10 -6.65
CA VAL A 127 14.11 -13.54 -5.44
C VAL A 127 14.01 -14.54 -4.28
N SER A 128 15.13 -14.86 -3.66
CA SER A 128 15.12 -15.64 -2.42
C SER A 128 14.52 -14.83 -1.28
N ASP A 129 13.39 -15.29 -0.74
CA ASP A 129 12.71 -14.68 0.41
C ASP A 129 13.65 -14.56 1.63
N GLU A 130 14.52 -15.54 1.83
CA GLU A 130 15.50 -15.53 2.92
C GLU A 130 16.56 -14.43 2.75
N LYS A 131 17.08 -14.27 1.51
CA LYS A 131 18.01 -13.18 1.19
C LYS A 131 17.34 -11.82 1.40
N GLN A 132 16.12 -11.66 0.89
CA GLN A 132 15.35 -10.42 1.04
C GLN A 132 15.10 -10.08 2.51
N ALA A 133 14.75 -11.08 3.33
CA ALA A 133 14.51 -10.88 4.76
C ALA A 133 15.81 -10.49 5.50
N ARG A 134 16.95 -11.07 5.16
CA ARG A 134 18.25 -10.65 5.71
C ARG A 134 18.63 -9.22 5.31
N ASP A 135 18.34 -8.83 4.06
CA ASP A 135 18.58 -7.47 3.60
C ASP A 135 17.66 -6.46 4.33
N TYR A 136 16.41 -6.86 4.63
CA TYR A 136 15.52 -6.08 5.48
C TYR A 136 16.08 -5.93 6.91
N LEU A 137 16.55 -7.01 7.52
CA LEU A 137 17.15 -6.98 8.86
C LEU A 137 18.36 -6.05 8.91
N LYS A 138 19.27 -6.15 7.93
CA LYS A 138 20.43 -5.25 7.80
C LYS A 138 20.01 -3.79 7.67
N ARG A 139 19.05 -3.52 6.79
CA ARG A 139 18.50 -2.16 6.59
C ARG A 139 17.92 -1.58 7.88
N LYS A 140 17.21 -2.41 8.67
CA LYS A 140 16.62 -2.02 9.96
C LYS A 140 17.58 -2.10 11.13
N ARG A 141 18.83 -2.51 10.90
CA ARG A 141 19.87 -2.71 11.94
C ARG A 141 19.39 -3.64 13.05
N LEU A 142 18.69 -4.71 12.66
CA LEU A 142 18.22 -5.75 13.58
C LEU A 142 19.25 -6.85 13.68
N GLU A 143 19.68 -7.10 14.90
CA GLU A 143 20.70 -8.09 15.24
C GLU A 143 20.08 -9.35 15.83
N LYS A 144 20.90 -10.39 16.03
CA LYS A 144 20.50 -11.63 16.72
C LYS A 144 19.78 -11.31 18.03
N PRO A 145 18.63 -11.95 18.30
CA PRO A 145 17.88 -11.70 19.53
C PRO A 145 18.67 -12.13 20.76
N LYS A 146 18.54 -11.39 21.84
CA LYS A 146 19.23 -11.66 23.11
C LYS A 146 18.36 -12.49 24.06
N ASP A 147 17.07 -12.47 23.87
CA ASP A 147 16.07 -13.15 24.70
C ASP A 147 14.79 -13.44 23.89
N GLN A 148 13.87 -14.19 24.50
CA GLN A 148 12.59 -14.56 23.92
C GLN A 148 11.74 -13.36 23.49
N LYS A 149 11.69 -12.29 24.30
CA LYS A 149 10.92 -11.08 24.00
C LYS A 149 11.46 -10.39 22.74
N HIS A 150 12.79 -10.36 22.62
CA HIS A 150 13.46 -9.80 21.45
C HIS A 150 13.22 -10.65 20.20
N ALA A 151 13.24 -11.98 20.32
CA ALA A 151 12.91 -12.90 19.23
C ALA A 151 11.45 -12.68 18.76
N ALA A 152 10.50 -12.59 19.67
CA ALA A 152 9.10 -12.31 19.35
C ALA A 152 8.91 -10.93 18.67
N ARG A 153 9.64 -9.92 19.11
CA ARG A 153 9.63 -8.60 18.46
C ARG A 153 10.12 -8.67 17.01
N ILE A 154 11.23 -9.38 16.77
CA ILE A 154 11.79 -9.55 15.42
C ILE A 154 10.83 -10.36 14.55
N PHE A 155 10.25 -11.42 15.08
CA PHE A 155 9.24 -12.23 14.40
C PHE A 155 8.08 -11.35 13.90
N ARG A 156 7.41 -10.61 14.80
CA ARG A 156 6.31 -9.70 14.44
C ARG A 156 6.72 -8.63 13.44
N GLN A 157 7.95 -8.14 13.52
CA GLN A 157 8.45 -7.13 12.59
C GLN A 157 8.64 -7.69 11.18
N LEU A 158 9.17 -8.90 11.05
CA LEU A 158 9.33 -9.61 9.76
C LEU A 158 7.96 -10.00 9.17
N THR A 159 7.03 -10.45 9.99
CA THR A 159 5.63 -10.73 9.58
C THR A 159 4.97 -9.46 8.99
N ARG A 160 5.07 -8.32 9.69
CA ARG A 160 4.57 -7.03 9.18
C ARG A 160 5.29 -6.54 7.93
N ALA A 161 6.54 -6.94 7.75
CA ALA A 161 7.31 -6.65 6.54
C ALA A 161 6.92 -7.57 5.37
N GLY A 162 6.08 -8.60 5.59
CA GLY A 162 5.51 -9.47 4.58
C GLY A 162 6.33 -10.69 4.24
N PHE A 163 7.12 -11.20 5.19
CA PHE A 163 7.81 -12.48 5.05
C PHE A 163 6.94 -13.62 5.60
N ALA A 164 6.99 -14.77 4.92
CA ALA A 164 6.30 -15.96 5.37
C ALA A 164 6.91 -16.51 6.66
N SER A 165 6.09 -17.05 7.56
CA SER A 165 6.52 -17.65 8.83
C SER A 165 7.64 -18.68 8.65
N LYS A 166 7.56 -19.52 7.61
CA LYS A 166 8.64 -20.47 7.24
C LYS A 166 10.00 -19.78 7.06
N THR A 167 10.04 -18.66 6.34
CA THR A 167 11.26 -17.89 6.11
C THR A 167 11.78 -17.27 7.39
N ILE A 168 10.88 -16.75 8.24
CA ILE A 168 11.23 -16.14 9.52
C ILE A 168 11.86 -17.18 10.45
N PHE A 169 11.22 -18.36 10.59
CA PHE A 169 11.76 -19.44 11.41
C PHE A 169 13.12 -19.95 10.91
N ALA A 170 13.33 -20.05 9.59
CA ALA A 170 14.61 -20.41 9.04
C ALA A 170 15.73 -19.42 9.42
N ILE A 171 15.42 -18.13 9.51
CA ILE A 171 16.35 -17.09 9.96
C ILE A 171 16.62 -17.20 11.45
N LEU A 172 15.57 -17.34 12.28
CA LEU A 172 15.70 -17.42 13.73
C LEU A 172 16.47 -18.69 14.15
N LYS A 173 16.26 -19.83 13.49
CA LYS A 173 17.06 -21.06 13.69
C LYS A 173 18.55 -20.84 13.38
N LYS A 174 18.88 -20.14 12.31
CA LYS A 174 20.27 -19.77 11.98
C LYS A 174 20.92 -18.81 12.98
N TRP A 175 20.10 -18.17 13.79
CA TRP A 175 20.55 -17.33 14.91
C TRP A 175 20.58 -18.08 16.24
N ASP A 176 20.46 -19.43 16.21
CA ASP A 176 20.46 -20.32 17.39
C ASP A 176 19.40 -19.91 18.44
N VAL A 177 18.23 -19.50 18.00
CA VAL A 177 17.08 -19.31 18.88
C VAL A 177 16.58 -20.69 19.29
N ASP A 178 16.37 -20.90 20.59
CA ASP A 178 15.97 -22.19 21.16
C ASP A 178 14.60 -22.67 20.66
N GLU A 179 14.41 -23.98 20.64
CA GLU A 179 13.17 -24.61 20.13
C GLU A 179 11.94 -24.26 20.96
N GLU A 180 12.09 -23.98 22.25
CA GLU A 180 10.98 -23.57 23.13
C GLU A 180 10.45 -22.20 22.71
N THR A 181 11.36 -21.24 22.48
CA THR A 181 11.01 -19.91 21.94
C THR A 181 10.36 -20.03 20.56
N LEU A 182 10.90 -20.85 19.67
CA LEU A 182 10.31 -21.05 18.32
C LEU A 182 8.92 -21.66 18.38
N SER A 183 8.69 -22.62 19.27
CA SER A 183 7.37 -23.24 19.47
C SER A 183 6.36 -22.26 20.03
N ALA A 184 6.76 -21.41 20.98
CA ALA A 184 5.92 -20.36 21.52
C ALA A 184 5.47 -19.35 20.43
N LEU A 185 6.37 -19.01 19.50
CA LEU A 185 6.06 -18.10 18.39
C LEU A 185 5.11 -18.71 17.33
N GLN A 186 5.04 -20.05 17.23
CA GLN A 186 4.08 -20.72 16.33
C GLN A 186 2.63 -20.65 16.83
N GLY A 187 2.45 -20.51 18.14
CA GLY A 187 1.13 -20.41 18.79
C GLY A 187 0.55 -18.99 18.86
N GLU A 188 1.30 -17.95 18.50
CA GLU A 188 0.77 -16.58 18.44
C GLU A 188 -0.15 -16.44 17.20
N PRO A 189 -1.42 -16.01 17.34
CA PRO A 189 -2.30 -15.74 16.21
C PRO A 189 -1.75 -14.58 15.38
N GLU A 190 -1.86 -14.70 14.04
CA GLU A 190 -1.49 -13.68 13.07
C GLU A 190 -2.34 -12.40 13.17
#